data_b577099a0506d8cad71acf3d20d524c3
#
_entry.id   b577099a0506d8cad71acf3d20d524c3
#
_cell.length_a   1.000
_cell.length_b   1.000
_cell.length_c   1.000
_cell.angle_alpha   90.00
_cell.angle_beta   90.00
_cell.angle_gamma   90.00
#
_symmetry.space_group_name_H-M   'P 1'
#
loop_
_entity.id
_entity.type
_entity.pdbx_description
1 polymer ?
#
loop_
_entity_poly.entity_id
_entity_poly.type
_entity_poly.pdbx_seq_one_letter_code
_entity_poly.pdbx_strand_id
1 'polypeptide(L)'
;MSELDDVWSAMLAKARENAAAAGRGDVAEYLDLKASNDLIRQTGVDWLFQTLIEHASVANRVRDAIAIERIEPHSFSFRGANIVGASVSFRYGVRCLTVEAGWTRTPADGFMRGGGLAFARFRHFGRPQANLEAAIFGSPPVWKAIKDDHIGLEIHSEHLERHIDLLVQD
;
A
#
# COMPACT_ATOMS: atom_id res chain seq x y z
N MET A 1 -11.07 9.37 -1.66
CA MET A 1 -10.30 9.94 -2.80
C MET A 1 -10.21 11.43 -2.58
N SER A 2 -9.06 12.03 -2.80
CA SER A 2 -8.92 13.47 -2.67
C SER A 2 -9.35 14.16 -3.97
N GLU A 3 -9.78 15.44 -3.90
CA GLU A 3 -10.11 16.25 -5.09
C GLU A 3 -8.95 16.27 -6.11
N LEU A 4 -7.71 16.17 -5.63
CA LEU A 4 -6.51 16.08 -6.46
C LEU A 4 -6.46 14.80 -7.30
N ASP A 5 -6.91 13.68 -6.75
CA ASP A 5 -6.95 12.40 -7.47
C ASP A 5 -8.01 12.43 -8.57
N ASP A 6 -9.13 13.08 -8.33
CA ASP A 6 -10.22 13.24 -9.32
C ASP A 6 -9.78 14.16 -10.46
N VAL A 7 -9.12 15.27 -10.15
CA VAL A 7 -8.57 16.20 -11.15
C VAL A 7 -7.49 15.52 -11.99
N TRP A 8 -6.59 14.76 -11.34
CA TRP A 8 -5.55 14.04 -12.03
C TRP A 8 -6.10 12.95 -12.96
N SER A 9 -7.09 12.19 -12.49
CA SER A 9 -7.77 11.18 -13.30
C SER A 9 -8.47 11.78 -14.52
N ALA A 10 -9.12 12.93 -14.36
CA ALA A 10 -9.75 13.66 -15.46
C ALA A 10 -8.73 14.18 -16.48
N MET A 11 -7.59 14.68 -16.01
CA MET A 11 -6.50 15.14 -16.90
C MET A 11 -5.89 13.98 -17.70
N LEU A 12 -5.69 12.81 -17.08
CA LEU A 12 -5.20 11.62 -17.77
C LEU A 12 -6.20 11.10 -18.81
N ALA A 13 -7.50 11.07 -18.50
CA ALA A 13 -8.54 10.69 -19.44
C ALA A 13 -8.55 11.61 -20.67
N LYS A 14 -8.47 12.91 -20.47
CA LYS A 14 -8.41 13.90 -21.54
C LYS A 14 -7.13 13.79 -22.39
N ALA A 15 -5.99 13.55 -21.76
CA ALA A 15 -4.73 13.33 -22.47
C ALA A 15 -4.78 12.08 -23.35
N ARG A 16 -5.43 11.01 -22.87
CA ARG A 16 -5.68 9.78 -23.62
C ARG A 16 -6.55 10.02 -24.86
N GLU A 17 -7.67 10.72 -24.70
CA GLU A 17 -8.56 11.07 -25.81
C GLU A 17 -7.83 11.90 -26.86
N ASN A 18 -7.04 12.89 -26.44
CA ASN A 18 -6.25 13.72 -27.34
C ASN A 18 -5.18 12.90 -28.09
N ALA A 19 -4.51 11.98 -27.41
CA ALA A 19 -3.51 11.10 -28.04
C ALA A 19 -4.16 10.15 -29.08
N ALA A 20 -5.32 9.57 -28.76
CA ALA A 20 -6.05 8.72 -29.68
C ALA A 20 -6.54 9.52 -30.92
N ALA A 21 -7.07 10.72 -30.74
CA ALA A 21 -7.50 11.61 -31.81
C ALA A 21 -6.34 12.07 -32.69
N ALA A 22 -5.13 12.21 -32.14
CA ALA A 22 -3.91 12.57 -32.88
C ALA A 22 -3.23 11.36 -33.57
N GLY A 23 -3.80 10.15 -33.50
CA GLY A 23 -3.23 8.94 -34.09
C GLY A 23 -2.01 8.38 -33.34
N ARG A 24 -1.80 8.79 -32.09
CA ARG A 24 -0.71 8.33 -31.22
C ARG A 24 -1.18 7.19 -30.31
N GLY A 25 -1.46 6.03 -30.92
CA GLY A 25 -1.92 4.84 -30.21
C GLY A 25 -0.96 4.36 -29.11
N ASP A 26 0.35 4.50 -29.31
CA ASP A 26 1.39 4.17 -28.34
C ASP A 26 1.25 4.96 -27.02
N VAL A 27 0.92 6.25 -27.11
CA VAL A 27 0.68 7.11 -25.93
C VAL A 27 -0.62 6.75 -25.27
N ALA A 28 -1.68 6.45 -26.03
CA ALA A 28 -2.97 6.01 -25.49
C ALA A 28 -2.81 4.69 -24.71
N GLU A 29 -2.10 3.70 -25.25
CA GLU A 29 -1.81 2.43 -24.60
C GLU A 29 -1.01 2.63 -23.30
N TYR A 30 -0.01 3.51 -23.32
CA TYR A 30 0.77 3.84 -22.12
C TYR A 30 -0.11 4.45 -21.01
N LEU A 31 -1.00 5.37 -21.37
CA LEU A 31 -1.90 6.01 -20.41
C LEU A 31 -2.93 5.02 -19.84
N ASP A 32 -3.41 4.08 -20.66
CA ASP A 32 -4.29 3.00 -20.24
C ASP A 32 -3.60 2.07 -19.22
N LEU A 33 -2.37 1.67 -19.52
CA LEU A 33 -1.57 0.84 -18.63
C LEU A 33 -1.31 1.56 -17.31
N LYS A 34 -0.97 2.85 -17.37
CA LYS A 34 -0.75 3.67 -16.17
C LYS A 34 -2.01 3.76 -15.33
N ALA A 35 -3.15 4.04 -15.92
CA ALA A 35 -4.42 4.12 -15.21
C ALA A 35 -4.81 2.77 -14.57
N SER A 36 -4.60 1.66 -15.28
CA SER A 36 -4.82 0.31 -14.76
C SER A 36 -3.91 0.00 -13.57
N ASN A 37 -2.63 0.33 -13.66
CA ASN A 37 -1.68 0.13 -12.57
C ASN A 37 -2.01 1.00 -11.36
N ASP A 38 -2.43 2.23 -11.55
CA ASP A 38 -2.81 3.13 -10.45
C ASP A 38 -4.07 2.62 -9.73
N LEU A 39 -5.02 2.05 -10.48
CA LEU A 39 -6.20 1.41 -9.89
C LEU A 39 -5.82 0.18 -9.05
N ILE A 40 -4.93 -0.67 -9.55
CA ILE A 40 -4.41 -1.84 -8.83
C ILE A 40 -3.71 -1.41 -7.54
N ARG A 41 -2.86 -0.40 -7.60
CA ARG A 41 -2.13 0.18 -6.47
C ARG A 41 -3.10 0.68 -5.40
N GLN A 42 -4.04 1.52 -5.79
CA GLN A 42 -5.02 2.10 -4.87
C GLN A 42 -5.87 1.01 -4.21
N THR A 43 -6.45 0.11 -5.01
CA THR A 43 -7.28 -0.99 -4.51
C THR A 43 -6.50 -1.88 -3.54
N GLY A 44 -5.27 -2.22 -3.87
CA GLY A 44 -4.43 -3.07 -3.03
C GLY A 44 -4.03 -2.41 -1.71
N VAL A 45 -3.68 -1.14 -1.73
CA VAL A 45 -3.33 -0.38 -0.51
C VAL A 45 -4.56 -0.19 0.37
N ASP A 46 -5.70 0.15 -0.21
CA ASP A 46 -6.95 0.29 0.53
C ASP A 46 -7.38 -1.03 1.18
N TRP A 47 -7.30 -2.14 0.44
CA TRP A 47 -7.57 -3.47 0.99
C TRP A 47 -6.67 -3.79 2.20
N LEU A 48 -5.37 -3.51 2.09
CA LEU A 48 -4.41 -3.77 3.15
C LEU A 48 -4.77 -3.04 4.45
N PHE A 49 -4.99 -1.74 4.35
CA PHE A 49 -5.32 -0.91 5.50
C PHE A 49 -6.69 -1.23 6.07
N GLN A 50 -7.69 -1.39 5.22
CA GLN A 50 -9.04 -1.70 5.66
C GLN A 50 -9.11 -3.05 6.37
N THR A 51 -8.46 -4.08 5.85
CA THR A 51 -8.40 -5.39 6.48
C THR A 51 -7.75 -5.35 7.87
N LEU A 52 -6.63 -4.63 8.01
CA LEU A 52 -5.98 -4.44 9.31
C LEU A 52 -6.87 -3.69 10.30
N ILE A 53 -7.54 -2.63 9.86
CA ILE A 53 -8.47 -1.85 10.69
C ILE A 53 -9.66 -2.71 11.11
N GLU A 54 -10.19 -3.53 10.24
CA GLU A 54 -11.29 -4.46 10.55
C GLU A 54 -10.87 -5.48 11.61
N HIS A 55 -9.70 -6.11 11.48
CA HIS A 55 -9.19 -7.03 12.51
C HIS A 55 -8.96 -6.34 13.85
N ALA A 56 -8.38 -5.14 13.86
CA ALA A 56 -8.22 -4.35 15.09
C ALA A 56 -9.56 -3.96 15.70
N SER A 57 -10.54 -3.62 14.88
CA SER A 57 -11.90 -3.28 15.33
C SER A 57 -12.62 -4.49 15.92
N VAL A 58 -12.43 -5.68 15.35
CA VAL A 58 -12.95 -6.93 15.92
C VAL A 58 -12.30 -7.21 17.29
N ALA A 59 -10.98 -7.06 17.41
CA ALA A 59 -10.27 -7.20 18.66
C ALA A 59 -10.76 -6.20 19.73
N ASN A 60 -11.05 -4.97 19.32
CA ASN A 60 -11.58 -3.92 20.20
C ASN A 60 -13.00 -4.19 20.73
N ARG A 61 -13.80 -5.00 20.06
CA ARG A 61 -15.11 -5.43 20.60
C ARG A 61 -14.97 -6.21 21.91
N VAL A 62 -13.84 -6.86 22.11
CA VAL A 62 -13.57 -7.66 23.30
C VAL A 62 -12.75 -6.89 24.33
N ARG A 63 -11.81 -6.06 23.90
CA ARG A 63 -10.78 -5.43 24.75
C ARG A 63 -10.84 -3.91 24.81
N ASP A 64 -11.38 -3.26 23.76
CA ASP A 64 -11.49 -1.78 23.58
C ASP A 64 -10.21 -1.02 23.96
N ALA A 65 -9.06 -1.48 23.51
CA ALA A 65 -7.77 -0.96 23.93
C ALA A 65 -6.79 -0.64 22.81
N ILE A 66 -7.11 -0.98 21.56
CA ILE A 66 -6.25 -0.65 20.41
C ILE A 66 -6.66 0.73 19.88
N ALA A 67 -5.75 1.70 20.01
CA ALA A 67 -5.89 2.99 19.36
C ALA A 67 -5.41 2.90 17.90
N ILE A 68 -6.22 3.39 16.99
CA ILE A 68 -5.95 3.37 15.55
C ILE A 68 -5.79 4.81 15.05
N GLU A 69 -4.66 5.09 14.40
CA GLU A 69 -4.37 6.39 13.82
C GLU A 69 -3.94 6.22 12.36
N ARG A 70 -4.52 7.02 11.45
CA ARG A 70 -4.16 7.07 10.02
C ARG A 70 -3.59 8.43 9.67
N ILE A 71 -2.48 8.43 8.95
CA ILE A 71 -1.82 9.63 8.43
C ILE A 71 -1.77 9.51 6.91
N GLU A 72 -2.35 10.49 6.22
CA GLU A 72 -2.35 10.58 4.76
C GLU A 72 -2.42 12.06 4.35
N PRO A 73 -1.56 12.54 3.41
CA PRO A 73 -0.46 11.81 2.77
C PRO A 73 0.69 11.50 3.74
N HIS A 74 1.38 10.41 3.47
CA HIS A 74 2.58 10.00 4.20
C HIS A 74 3.66 9.54 3.21
N SER A 75 4.90 9.97 3.44
CA SER A 75 6.04 9.57 2.61
C SER A 75 7.07 8.84 3.44
N PHE A 76 7.66 7.80 2.86
CA PHE A 76 8.72 7.03 3.49
C PHE A 76 9.72 6.53 2.44
N SER A 77 10.95 6.29 2.88
CA SER A 77 11.99 5.73 2.03
C SER A 77 11.93 4.20 2.07
N PHE A 78 11.97 3.57 0.92
CA PHE A 78 11.99 2.13 0.76
C PHE A 78 12.93 1.75 -0.38
N ARG A 79 14.02 1.01 -0.06
CA ARG A 79 14.99 0.51 -1.04
C ARG A 79 15.52 1.58 -2.02
N GLY A 80 15.75 2.78 -1.52
CA GLY A 80 16.29 3.90 -2.29
C GLY A 80 15.26 4.69 -3.10
N ALA A 81 13.97 4.36 -3.01
CA ALA A 81 12.88 5.14 -3.59
C ALA A 81 12.12 5.91 -2.52
N ASN A 82 11.52 7.02 -2.90
CA ASN A 82 10.56 7.75 -2.07
C ASN A 82 9.16 7.23 -2.37
N ILE A 83 8.53 6.63 -1.37
CA ILE A 83 7.18 6.07 -1.48
C ILE A 83 6.19 7.05 -0.87
N VAL A 84 5.13 7.32 -1.60
CA VAL A 84 4.05 8.22 -1.17
C VAL A 84 2.75 7.44 -1.06
N GLY A 85 2.11 7.53 0.07
CA GLY A 85 0.86 6.83 0.34
C GLY A 85 0.29 7.22 1.70
N ALA A 86 0.09 6.23 2.56
CA ALA A 86 -0.45 6.42 3.90
C ALA A 86 0.29 5.57 4.94
N SER A 87 0.10 5.92 6.19
CA SER A 87 0.53 5.16 7.37
C SER A 87 -0.65 4.92 8.28
N VAL A 88 -0.76 3.71 8.81
CA VAL A 88 -1.71 3.38 9.88
C VAL A 88 -0.95 2.81 11.06
N SER A 89 -1.23 3.33 12.24
CA SER A 89 -0.64 2.87 13.50
C SER A 89 -1.71 2.25 14.38
N PHE A 90 -1.38 1.11 14.96
CA PHE A 90 -2.20 0.37 15.91
C PHE A 90 -1.42 0.34 17.22
N ARG A 91 -1.95 0.94 18.27
CA ARG A 91 -1.27 1.02 19.58
C ARG A 91 -2.05 0.28 20.64
N TYR A 92 -1.36 -0.58 21.35
CA TYR A 92 -1.87 -1.30 22.51
C TYR A 92 -0.88 -1.18 23.68
N GLY A 93 -1.21 -0.35 24.65
CA GLY A 93 -0.26 -0.02 25.72
C GLY A 93 1.02 0.61 25.17
N VAL A 94 2.14 -0.02 25.48
CA VAL A 94 3.48 0.39 24.99
C VAL A 94 3.83 -0.20 23.62
N ARG A 95 3.04 -1.13 23.12
CA ARG A 95 3.28 -1.78 21.83
C ARG A 95 2.65 -0.98 20.71
N CYS A 96 3.29 -1.01 19.56
CA CYS A 96 2.77 -0.35 18.36
C CYS A 96 3.11 -1.18 17.13
N LEU A 97 2.11 -1.38 16.29
CA LEU A 97 2.27 -1.82 14.93
C LEU A 97 2.07 -0.61 14.02
N THR A 98 3.08 -0.27 13.24
CA THR A 98 2.99 0.77 12.19
C THR A 98 3.07 0.10 10.82
N VAL A 99 2.11 0.39 9.98
CA VAL A 99 2.07 -0.09 8.58
C VAL A 99 2.07 1.11 7.67
N GLU A 100 3.07 1.18 6.81
CA GLU A 100 3.23 2.21 5.77
C GLU A 100 3.03 1.52 4.42
N ALA A 101 2.27 2.12 3.53
CA ALA A 101 2.08 1.60 2.18
C ALA A 101 1.87 2.72 1.16
N GLY A 102 2.34 2.49 -0.06
CA GLY A 102 2.23 3.44 -1.15
C GLY A 102 3.09 3.03 -2.35
N TRP A 103 3.30 3.99 -3.23
CA TRP A 103 4.14 3.81 -4.43
C TRP A 103 4.79 5.12 -4.85
N THR A 104 5.76 5.04 -5.76
CA THR A 104 6.37 6.25 -6.36
C THR A 104 5.35 6.97 -7.22
N ARG A 105 5.24 8.28 -7.09
CA ARG A 105 4.26 9.13 -7.81
C ARG A 105 4.85 9.80 -9.03
N THR A 106 6.13 10.13 -8.97
CA THR A 106 6.85 10.86 -10.01
C THR A 106 8.20 10.21 -10.29
N PRO A 107 8.83 10.45 -11.46
CA PRO A 107 10.19 9.97 -11.72
C PRO A 107 11.24 10.44 -10.71
N ALA A 108 11.02 11.59 -10.07
CA ALA A 108 11.90 12.11 -9.02
C ALA A 108 11.90 11.26 -7.74
N ASP A 109 10.83 10.50 -7.50
CA ASP A 109 10.74 9.58 -6.35
C ASP A 109 11.60 8.32 -6.51
N GLY A 110 12.14 8.07 -7.70
CA GLY A 110 12.91 6.88 -8.02
C GLY A 110 12.08 5.76 -8.64
N PHE A 111 12.67 4.58 -8.71
CA PHE A 111 12.04 3.42 -9.34
C PHE A 111 11.71 2.33 -8.34
N MET A 112 10.55 1.71 -8.52
CA MET A 112 10.15 0.53 -7.78
C MET A 112 10.85 -0.70 -8.36
N ARG A 113 11.81 -1.25 -7.62
CA ARG A 113 12.58 -2.41 -8.05
C ARG A 113 11.76 -3.71 -7.96
N GLY A 114 12.09 -4.69 -8.81
CA GLY A 114 11.52 -6.03 -8.74
C GLY A 114 10.11 -6.16 -9.32
N GLY A 115 9.60 -5.15 -10.03
CA GLY A 115 8.29 -5.21 -10.69
C GLY A 115 7.10 -5.03 -9.76
N GLY A 116 7.31 -4.66 -8.51
CA GLY A 116 6.23 -4.34 -7.57
C GLY A 116 5.48 -3.07 -7.96
N LEU A 117 4.16 -3.07 -7.85
CA LEU A 117 3.30 -1.93 -8.15
C LEU A 117 3.11 -0.98 -6.96
N ALA A 118 3.11 -1.51 -5.75
CA ALA A 118 3.11 -0.77 -4.49
C ALA A 118 3.94 -1.52 -3.46
N PHE A 119 4.45 -0.80 -2.47
CA PHE A 119 5.19 -1.38 -1.34
C PHE A 119 4.47 -1.14 -0.03
N ALA A 120 4.65 -2.08 0.91
CA ALA A 120 4.23 -1.95 2.30
C ALA A 120 5.34 -2.38 3.24
N ARG A 121 5.39 -1.74 4.41
CA ARG A 121 6.31 -2.06 5.49
C ARG A 121 5.55 -2.13 6.81
N PHE A 122 5.69 -3.25 7.49
CA PHE A 122 5.13 -3.52 8.81
C PHE A 122 6.25 -3.43 9.85
N ARG A 123 6.08 -2.61 10.84
CA ARG A 123 7.03 -2.47 11.94
C ARG A 123 6.33 -2.68 13.28
N HIS A 124 6.81 -3.66 14.02
CA HIS A 124 6.39 -3.94 15.39
C HIS A 124 7.38 -3.34 16.39
N PHE A 125 6.97 -2.32 17.13
CA PHE A 125 7.77 -1.80 18.21
C PHE A 125 7.89 -2.86 19.32
N GLY A 126 9.14 -3.18 19.69
CA GLY A 126 9.43 -4.22 20.66
C GLY A 126 9.49 -5.66 20.13
N ARG A 127 9.11 -5.90 18.87
CA ARG A 127 9.17 -7.24 18.23
C ARG A 127 9.70 -7.15 16.79
N PRO A 128 10.96 -6.75 16.60
CA PRO A 128 11.50 -6.54 15.25
C PRO A 128 11.53 -7.81 14.39
N GLN A 129 11.53 -9.00 14.98
CA GLN A 129 11.42 -10.28 14.29
C GLN A 129 10.07 -10.48 13.56
N ALA A 130 9.04 -9.72 13.94
CA ALA A 130 7.73 -9.74 13.30
C ALA A 130 7.58 -8.68 12.18
N ASN A 131 8.61 -7.87 11.95
CA ASN A 131 8.62 -6.90 10.87
C ASN A 131 8.51 -7.60 9.52
N LEU A 132 7.79 -6.97 8.59
CA LEU A 132 7.52 -7.51 7.27
C LEU A 132 7.62 -6.41 6.23
N GLU A 133 8.21 -6.74 5.09
CA GLU A 133 8.14 -5.95 3.86
C GLU A 133 7.32 -6.71 2.83
N ALA A 134 6.53 -6.01 2.04
CA ALA A 134 5.67 -6.61 1.04
C ALA A 134 5.54 -5.72 -0.20
N ALA A 135 5.16 -6.32 -1.31
CA ALA A 135 4.80 -5.61 -2.54
C ALA A 135 3.61 -6.27 -3.23
N ILE A 136 2.91 -5.48 -4.06
CA ILE A 136 1.85 -5.99 -4.93
C ILE A 136 2.45 -6.45 -6.25
N PHE A 137 2.06 -7.63 -6.68
CA PHE A 137 2.44 -8.19 -7.98
C PHE A 137 1.22 -8.71 -8.73
N GLY A 138 1.33 -8.71 -10.04
CA GLY A 138 0.46 -9.44 -10.94
C GLY A 138 -0.93 -8.85 -11.20
N SER A 139 -1.66 -9.62 -12.00
CA SER A 139 -3.06 -9.40 -12.32
C SER A 139 -3.76 -10.77 -12.26
N PRO A 140 -4.63 -11.00 -11.29
CA PRO A 140 -5.11 -10.10 -10.24
C PRO A 140 -4.00 -9.67 -9.25
N PRO A 141 -4.14 -8.48 -8.61
CA PRO A 141 -3.13 -7.99 -7.68
C PRO A 141 -3.09 -8.83 -6.40
N VAL A 142 -1.89 -9.22 -6.03
CA VAL A 142 -1.64 -10.01 -4.82
C VAL A 142 -0.48 -9.39 -4.05
N TRP A 143 -0.66 -9.18 -2.76
CA TRP A 143 0.43 -8.83 -1.86
C TRP A 143 1.31 -10.05 -1.59
N LYS A 144 2.61 -9.89 -1.75
CA LYS A 144 3.61 -10.93 -1.43
C LYS A 144 4.66 -10.37 -0.49
N ALA A 145 5.03 -11.17 0.50
CA ALA A 145 6.14 -10.85 1.38
C ALA A 145 7.46 -10.77 0.59
N ILE A 146 8.34 -9.85 0.97
CA ILE A 146 9.69 -9.71 0.41
C ILE A 146 10.69 -9.94 1.53
N LYS A 147 11.63 -10.84 1.32
CA LYS A 147 12.74 -11.08 2.24
C LYS A 147 14.03 -11.24 1.43
N ASP A 148 15.05 -10.46 1.79
CA ASP A 148 16.38 -10.51 1.16
C ASP A 148 16.32 -10.48 -0.38
N ASP A 149 15.52 -9.58 -0.94
CA ASP A 149 15.24 -9.45 -2.38
C ASP A 149 14.53 -10.64 -3.04
N HIS A 150 14.05 -11.59 -2.24
CA HIS A 150 13.26 -12.73 -2.71
C HIS A 150 11.77 -12.49 -2.44
N ILE A 151 10.96 -12.79 -3.47
CA ILE A 151 9.50 -12.77 -3.36
C ILE A 151 9.08 -14.04 -2.62
N GLY A 152 8.41 -13.85 -1.49
CA GLY A 152 7.93 -14.93 -0.64
C GLY A 152 6.46 -15.29 -0.86
N LEU A 153 5.82 -15.70 0.23
CA LEU A 153 4.43 -16.16 0.23
C LEU A 153 3.45 -14.99 0.01
N GLU A 154 2.29 -15.35 -0.53
CA GLU A 154 1.14 -14.44 -0.61
C GLU A 154 0.64 -14.07 0.78
N ILE A 155 0.25 -12.80 0.92
CA ILE A 155 -0.33 -12.26 2.14
C ILE A 155 -1.85 -12.28 2.01
N HIS A 156 -2.50 -13.07 2.84
CA HIS A 156 -3.94 -13.14 2.96
C HIS A 156 -4.43 -12.47 4.24
N SER A 157 -5.74 -12.30 4.38
CA SER A 157 -6.37 -11.67 5.55
C SER A 157 -5.92 -12.30 6.88
N GLU A 158 -5.75 -13.62 6.92
CA GLU A 158 -5.29 -14.36 8.10
C GLU A 158 -3.86 -13.97 8.54
N HIS A 159 -3.00 -13.62 7.60
CA HIS A 159 -1.65 -13.13 7.93
C HIS A 159 -1.70 -11.74 8.56
N LEU A 160 -2.62 -10.89 8.09
CA LEU A 160 -2.84 -9.56 8.64
C LEU A 160 -3.46 -9.64 10.04
N GLU A 161 -4.38 -10.57 10.26
CA GLU A 161 -4.94 -10.85 11.58
C GLU A 161 -3.85 -11.21 12.59
N ARG A 162 -2.88 -12.06 12.20
CA ARG A 162 -1.75 -12.43 13.07
C ARG A 162 -0.91 -11.23 13.50
N HIS A 163 -0.76 -10.21 12.67
CA HIS A 163 -0.06 -8.98 13.06
C HIS A 163 -0.81 -8.23 14.16
N ILE A 164 -2.13 -8.20 14.10
CA ILE A 164 -2.98 -7.62 15.16
C ILE A 164 -2.93 -8.50 16.42
N ASP A 165 -3.00 -9.82 16.28
CA ASP A 165 -2.88 -10.75 17.41
C ASP A 165 -1.55 -10.58 18.15
N LEU A 166 -0.44 -10.47 17.42
CA LEU A 166 0.89 -10.22 18.00
C LEU A 166 0.96 -8.91 18.80
N LEU A 167 0.16 -7.92 18.43
CA LEU A 167 0.10 -6.66 19.11
C LEU A 167 -0.55 -6.81 20.51
N VAL A 168 -1.58 -7.64 20.63
CA VAL A 168 -2.38 -7.82 21.86
C VAL A 168 -1.97 -9.02 22.70
N GLN A 169 -1.09 -9.89 22.21
CA GLN A 169 -0.54 -11.01 22.98
C GLN A 169 0.43 -10.52 24.05
N ASP A 170 0.32 -11.06 25.26
CA ASP A 170 1.21 -10.82 26.39
C ASP A 170 2.61 -11.41 26.17
#